data_01fcd195ec2948c7971403e3a752027a
#
_entry.id   01fcd195ec2948c7971403e3a752027a
#
_cell.length_a   1.000
_cell.length_b   1.000
_cell.length_c   1.000
_cell.angle_alpha   90.00
_cell.angle_beta   90.00
_cell.angle_gamma   90.00
#
_symmetry.space_group_name_H-M   'P 1'
#
loop_
_entity.id
_entity.type
_entity.pdbx_description
1 polymer ?
#
loop_
_entity_poly.entity_id
_entity_poly.type
_entity_poly.pdbx_seq_one_letter_code
_entity_poly.pdbx_strand_id
1 'polypeptide(L)'
;MEAVESVVERMVKGGRIKCPQCGDTRKKNTQKTMGVTINKEGTLYNCFHCGISGKIPLKKPYIKPVSMPVSKPKKRVNTPENNEYFYNFLKKRGISKDIAKQYGVISGKKYFNGSGELSSIGFVYGENKNEPDAIKWRGAEKKCFTQEGAAQSFYGLEQLPEDIETLVIVEGELDVLALATAGIPSVSCPNGAPMKVSVYEKDESEDTKYHYVWESKDLIEKVSKIIFAVDKDEPGEALAEELARRIGRAKCWEVKWPDGCKDANDVLVRHDAETLASLIENATPVPLVGVYSADDYDSQVDLLYEKGNGKGVSTGFVTLDDLYTIAAGQLSVVTGLPGSGKSEFVDALMVNLAQKQNWTFCVASFENPVPTHIAKLSEKITGKPFFSGPTTRMTKEESQEARTFIKDHFVFVEQRDGSAIKIDDLLERTRLAVMRLGCRGVVIDPYNYIETSKGDKEH
;
A
#
# COMPACT_ATOMS: atom_id res chain seq x y z
N MET A 1 -29.35 3.98 13.95
CA MET A 1 -30.12 3.17 12.97
C MET A 1 -29.32 1.93 12.63
N GLU A 2 -29.93 0.76 12.64
CA GLU A 2 -29.25 -0.48 12.27
C GLU A 2 -28.96 -0.47 10.76
N ALA A 3 -27.78 -0.89 10.34
CA ALA A 3 -27.40 -0.88 8.92
C ALA A 3 -28.37 -1.81 8.13
N VAL A 4 -28.80 -1.38 6.95
CA VAL A 4 -29.75 -2.13 6.11
C VAL A 4 -29.29 -3.57 5.84
N GLU A 5 -28.01 -3.74 5.58
CA GLU A 5 -27.39 -5.04 5.33
C GLU A 5 -27.50 -6.00 6.50
N SER A 6 -27.29 -5.51 7.73
CA SER A 6 -27.40 -6.28 8.97
C SER A 6 -28.82 -6.81 9.23
N VAL A 7 -29.85 -6.04 8.84
CA VAL A 7 -31.25 -6.48 8.94
C VAL A 7 -31.56 -7.50 7.86
N VAL A 8 -31.07 -7.29 6.64
CA VAL A 8 -31.33 -8.16 5.49
C VAL A 8 -30.58 -9.49 5.61
N GLU A 9 -29.37 -9.51 6.16
CA GLU A 9 -28.60 -10.75 6.42
C GLU A 9 -29.30 -11.73 7.37
N ARG A 10 -30.06 -11.21 8.33
CA ARG A 10 -30.83 -12.06 9.30
C ARG A 10 -32.10 -12.66 8.73
N MET A 11 -32.48 -12.32 7.51
CA MET A 11 -33.69 -12.87 6.90
C MET A 11 -33.46 -14.28 6.38
N VAL A 12 -34.27 -15.20 6.81
CA VAL A 12 -34.29 -16.62 6.40
C VAL A 12 -35.11 -16.85 5.13
N LYS A 13 -36.02 -15.91 4.79
CA LYS A 13 -36.93 -16.01 3.65
C LYS A 13 -37.14 -14.64 3.01
N GLY A 14 -37.12 -14.60 1.68
CA GLY A 14 -37.44 -13.40 0.90
C GLY A 14 -38.85 -12.88 1.17
N GLY A 15 -39.05 -11.59 0.95
CA GLY A 15 -40.34 -10.94 1.20
C GLY A 15 -40.23 -9.42 1.21
N ARG A 16 -41.32 -8.76 1.64
CA ARG A 16 -41.32 -7.30 1.83
C ARG A 16 -41.21 -6.94 3.30
N ILE A 17 -40.29 -6.03 3.63
CA ILE A 17 -40.05 -5.54 4.99
C ILE A 17 -40.18 -4.01 5.06
N LYS A 18 -40.31 -3.47 6.26
CA LYS A 18 -40.11 -2.06 6.53
C LYS A 18 -38.65 -1.70 6.27
N CYS A 19 -38.41 -0.65 5.51
CA CYS A 19 -37.01 -0.25 5.19
C CYS A 19 -36.33 0.28 6.44
N PRO A 20 -35.19 -0.26 6.86
CA PRO A 20 -34.44 0.22 8.02
C PRO A 20 -33.98 1.68 7.88
N GLN A 21 -33.70 2.13 6.65
CA GLN A 21 -33.22 3.49 6.39
C GLN A 21 -34.32 4.56 6.38
N CYS A 22 -35.47 4.29 5.77
CA CYS A 22 -36.51 5.31 5.60
C CYS A 22 -37.85 4.97 6.24
N GLY A 23 -38.01 3.80 6.87
CA GLY A 23 -39.26 3.32 7.37
C GLY A 23 -39.78 4.11 8.57
N ASP A 24 -38.91 4.64 9.44
CA ASP A 24 -39.28 5.38 10.65
C ASP A 24 -39.55 6.86 10.40
N THR A 25 -38.98 7.43 9.33
CA THR A 25 -39.15 8.86 9.00
C THR A 25 -40.37 9.16 8.16
N ARG A 26 -41.23 8.17 7.89
CA ARG A 26 -42.35 8.28 6.95
C ARG A 26 -43.68 8.52 7.68
N LYS A 27 -44.59 9.29 7.06
CA LYS A 27 -45.96 9.53 7.52
C LYS A 27 -46.78 8.23 7.73
N LYS A 28 -46.47 7.17 6.91
CA LYS A 28 -47.05 5.81 7.04
C LYS A 28 -45.94 4.81 7.37
N ASN A 29 -45.49 4.80 8.60
CA ASN A 29 -44.35 4.02 9.08
C ASN A 29 -44.53 2.49 9.13
N THR A 30 -45.75 1.99 8.90
CA THR A 30 -46.07 0.56 8.85
C THR A 30 -45.90 -0.08 7.47
N GLN A 31 -45.70 0.72 6.41
CA GLN A 31 -45.59 0.19 5.05
C GLN A 31 -44.29 -0.55 4.80
N LYS A 32 -44.41 -1.78 4.27
CA LYS A 32 -43.31 -2.62 3.86
C LYS A 32 -42.83 -2.24 2.43
N THR A 33 -41.82 -1.39 2.31
CA THR A 33 -41.39 -0.82 1.04
C THR A 33 -40.09 -1.39 0.50
N MET A 34 -39.38 -2.18 1.29
CA MET A 34 -38.18 -2.87 0.85
C MET A 34 -38.54 -4.31 0.45
N GLY A 35 -38.28 -4.63 -0.79
CA GLY A 35 -38.31 -6.00 -1.31
C GLY A 35 -36.97 -6.68 -1.04
N VAL A 36 -37.00 -7.90 -0.53
CA VAL A 36 -35.82 -8.73 -0.33
C VAL A 36 -36.03 -10.07 -1.06
N THR A 37 -35.12 -10.44 -1.91
CA THR A 37 -35.13 -11.69 -2.68
C THR A 37 -33.89 -12.49 -2.34
N ILE A 38 -34.09 -13.73 -1.85
CA ILE A 38 -33.02 -14.67 -1.55
C ILE A 38 -32.94 -15.70 -2.67
N ASN A 39 -31.82 -15.83 -3.32
CA ASN A 39 -31.57 -16.80 -4.40
C ASN A 39 -30.22 -17.50 -4.20
N LYS A 40 -29.86 -18.39 -5.13
CA LYS A 40 -28.60 -19.18 -5.09
C LYS A 40 -27.32 -18.33 -5.19
N GLU A 41 -27.43 -17.07 -5.54
CA GLU A 41 -26.29 -16.14 -5.70
C GLU A 41 -26.15 -15.13 -4.56
N GLY A 42 -27.12 -15.09 -3.66
CA GLY A 42 -27.13 -14.15 -2.52
C GLY A 42 -28.50 -13.56 -2.26
N THR A 43 -28.52 -12.58 -1.39
CA THR A 43 -29.71 -11.82 -1.03
C THR A 43 -29.69 -10.45 -1.70
N LEU A 44 -30.68 -10.21 -2.55
CA LEU A 44 -30.90 -8.93 -3.20
C LEU A 44 -31.93 -8.11 -2.41
N TYR A 45 -31.70 -6.83 -2.23
CA TYR A 45 -32.70 -5.94 -1.62
C TYR A 45 -32.83 -4.65 -2.41
N ASN A 46 -34.06 -4.11 -2.41
CA ASN A 46 -34.38 -2.82 -3.04
C ASN A 46 -35.55 -2.17 -2.31
N CYS A 47 -35.36 -0.92 -1.89
CA CYS A 47 -36.43 -0.11 -1.33
C CYS A 47 -37.08 0.77 -2.40
N PHE A 48 -38.35 0.55 -2.69
CA PHE A 48 -39.13 1.31 -3.69
C PHE A 48 -39.43 2.75 -3.27
N HIS A 49 -39.04 3.17 -2.06
CA HIS A 49 -39.28 4.52 -1.58
C HIS A 49 -38.02 5.40 -1.56
N CYS A 50 -36.92 4.93 -0.94
CA CYS A 50 -35.69 5.70 -0.84
C CYS A 50 -34.62 5.27 -1.86
N GLY A 51 -34.92 4.27 -2.69
CA GLY A 51 -34.00 3.81 -3.75
C GLY A 51 -32.83 2.98 -3.29
N ILE A 52 -32.62 2.79 -1.97
CA ILE A 52 -31.49 1.97 -1.50
C ILE A 52 -31.62 0.55 -2.00
N SER A 53 -30.58 0.04 -2.62
CA SER A 53 -30.50 -1.32 -3.15
C SER A 53 -29.10 -1.89 -2.95
N GLY A 54 -29.00 -3.22 -2.93
CA GLY A 54 -27.72 -3.91 -2.82
C GLY A 54 -27.85 -5.42 -3.00
N LYS A 55 -26.68 -6.08 -3.04
CA LYS A 55 -26.56 -7.54 -3.10
C LYS A 55 -25.63 -8.00 -1.98
N ILE A 56 -26.11 -8.87 -1.13
CA ILE A 56 -25.32 -9.55 -0.10
C ILE A 56 -25.00 -10.95 -0.66
N PRO A 57 -23.75 -11.29 -0.98
CA PRO A 57 -23.41 -12.60 -1.46
C PRO A 57 -23.69 -13.67 -0.39
N LEU A 58 -24.14 -14.85 -0.80
CA LEU A 58 -24.22 -15.98 0.12
C LEU A 58 -22.83 -16.22 0.71
N LYS A 59 -22.68 -16.11 2.01
CA LYS A 59 -21.53 -16.70 2.70
C LYS A 59 -21.59 -18.19 2.39
N LYS A 60 -20.73 -18.69 1.50
CA LYS A 60 -20.52 -20.12 1.37
C LYS A 60 -20.28 -20.65 2.77
N PRO A 61 -21.03 -21.67 3.25
CA PRO A 61 -20.71 -22.24 4.53
C PRO A 61 -19.24 -22.60 4.47
N TYR A 62 -18.43 -22.06 5.38
CA TYR A 62 -17.04 -22.45 5.54
C TYR A 62 -17.09 -23.93 5.95
N ILE A 63 -16.98 -24.80 4.96
CA ILE A 63 -16.65 -26.20 5.18
C ILE A 63 -15.18 -26.14 5.61
N LYS A 64 -14.96 -26.19 6.94
CA LYS A 64 -13.62 -26.41 7.49
C LYS A 64 -13.01 -27.51 6.65
N PRO A 65 -11.93 -27.28 5.90
CA PRO A 65 -11.31 -28.38 5.17
C PRO A 65 -11.07 -29.45 6.21
N VAL A 66 -11.65 -30.61 6.06
CA VAL A 66 -11.32 -31.75 6.88
C VAL A 66 -9.84 -31.92 6.59
N SER A 67 -8.99 -31.51 7.53
CA SER A 67 -7.56 -31.75 7.45
C SER A 67 -7.43 -33.26 7.34
N MET A 68 -7.20 -33.76 6.13
CA MET A 68 -6.81 -35.15 6.00
C MET A 68 -5.62 -35.33 6.90
N PRO A 69 -5.61 -36.33 7.79
CA PRO A 69 -4.49 -36.54 8.66
C PRO A 69 -3.24 -36.67 7.77
N VAL A 70 -2.35 -35.68 7.86
CA VAL A 70 -1.10 -35.70 7.11
C VAL A 70 -0.31 -36.86 7.68
N SER A 71 -0.05 -37.85 6.83
CA SER A 71 0.71 -39.01 7.28
C SER A 71 2.11 -38.56 7.64
N LYS A 72 2.48 -38.71 8.93
CA LYS A 72 3.85 -38.45 9.38
C LYS A 72 4.84 -39.31 8.58
N PRO A 73 6.06 -38.82 8.32
CA PRO A 73 7.08 -39.60 7.64
C PRO A 73 7.31 -40.92 8.33
N LYS A 74 7.49 -42.01 7.58
CA LYS A 74 7.78 -43.31 8.17
C LYS A 74 9.12 -43.24 8.90
N LYS A 75 9.17 -43.84 10.10
CA LYS A 75 10.39 -43.98 10.92
C LYS A 75 11.57 -44.42 10.06
N ARG A 76 12.70 -43.71 10.12
CA ARG A 76 13.84 -44.04 9.28
C ARG A 76 14.73 -45.05 9.88
N VAL A 77 15.04 -46.04 9.09
CA VAL A 77 16.15 -46.97 9.32
C VAL A 77 17.36 -46.39 8.57
N ASN A 78 18.41 -46.06 9.33
CA ASN A 78 19.78 -45.75 8.92
C ASN A 78 19.97 -45.13 7.51
N THR A 79 20.29 -43.84 7.44
CA THR A 79 20.93 -43.24 6.28
C THR A 79 22.35 -43.84 6.12
N PRO A 80 22.72 -44.28 4.90
CA PRO A 80 24.10 -44.71 4.69
C PRO A 80 25.05 -43.49 4.93
N GLU A 81 25.96 -43.64 5.88
CA GLU A 81 26.88 -42.59 6.31
C GLU A 81 27.90 -42.14 5.22
N ASN A 82 27.96 -42.83 4.09
CA ASN A 82 28.93 -42.60 3.02
C ASN A 82 28.27 -42.40 1.67
N ASN A 83 27.72 -41.23 1.44
CA ASN A 83 27.14 -40.84 0.15
C ASN A 83 28.01 -39.75 -0.48
N GLU A 84 28.88 -40.10 -1.44
CA GLU A 84 29.82 -39.17 -2.08
C GLU A 84 29.13 -37.96 -2.72
N TYR A 85 27.98 -38.16 -3.35
CA TYR A 85 27.22 -37.06 -3.94
C TYR A 85 26.70 -36.06 -2.87
N PHE A 86 26.30 -36.56 -1.71
CA PHE A 86 25.83 -35.74 -0.59
C PHE A 86 26.94 -34.81 -0.07
N TYR A 87 28.12 -35.39 0.19
CA TYR A 87 29.24 -34.60 0.65
C TYR A 87 29.78 -33.64 -0.42
N ASN A 88 29.78 -34.04 -1.69
CA ASN A 88 30.16 -33.17 -2.79
C ASN A 88 29.16 -32.00 -2.97
N PHE A 89 27.87 -32.27 -2.77
CA PHE A 89 26.84 -31.23 -2.76
C PHE A 89 27.07 -30.19 -1.65
N LEU A 90 27.29 -30.66 -0.42
CA LEU A 90 27.54 -29.77 0.72
C LEU A 90 28.84 -28.96 0.53
N LYS A 91 29.91 -29.63 0.09
CA LYS A 91 31.20 -28.99 -0.18
C LYS A 91 31.09 -27.86 -1.21
N LYS A 92 30.34 -28.06 -2.31
CA LYS A 92 30.08 -27.05 -3.32
C LYS A 92 29.31 -25.83 -2.78
N ARG A 93 28.64 -25.99 -1.65
CA ARG A 93 27.88 -24.98 -0.96
C ARG A 93 28.59 -24.34 0.24
N GLY A 94 29.86 -24.73 0.46
CA GLY A 94 30.64 -24.24 1.61
C GLY A 94 30.14 -24.77 2.97
N ILE A 95 29.28 -25.79 3.00
CA ILE A 95 28.66 -26.31 4.21
C ILE A 95 29.43 -27.53 4.73
N SER A 96 29.79 -27.52 6.02
CA SER A 96 30.49 -28.63 6.65
C SER A 96 29.58 -29.82 6.97
N LYS A 97 30.16 -31.00 7.14
CA LYS A 97 29.44 -32.21 7.55
C LYS A 97 28.80 -32.05 8.93
N ASP A 98 29.49 -31.35 9.83
CA ASP A 98 29.05 -31.17 11.20
C ASP A 98 27.81 -30.26 11.28
N ILE A 99 27.81 -29.16 10.54
CA ILE A 99 26.62 -28.31 10.41
C ILE A 99 25.45 -29.09 9.80
N ALA A 100 25.69 -29.83 8.72
CA ALA A 100 24.63 -30.61 8.08
C ALA A 100 24.05 -31.67 9.07
N LYS A 101 24.89 -32.31 9.87
CA LYS A 101 24.46 -33.28 10.88
C LYS A 101 23.68 -32.58 12.02
N GLN A 102 24.17 -31.45 12.50
CA GLN A 102 23.53 -30.66 13.55
C GLN A 102 22.10 -30.27 13.16
N TYR A 103 21.91 -29.78 11.93
CA TYR A 103 20.62 -29.35 11.39
C TYR A 103 19.76 -30.48 10.81
N GLY A 104 20.17 -31.75 11.01
CA GLY A 104 19.41 -32.93 10.59
C GLY A 104 19.28 -33.08 9.09
N VAL A 105 20.30 -32.66 8.33
CA VAL A 105 20.31 -32.87 6.87
C VAL A 105 20.65 -34.32 6.57
N ILE A 106 19.87 -34.93 5.70
CA ILE A 106 19.98 -36.34 5.33
C ILE A 106 20.05 -36.53 3.83
N SER A 107 20.46 -37.69 3.36
CA SER A 107 20.47 -38.07 1.95
C SER A 107 19.57 -39.25 1.65
N GLY A 108 19.12 -39.36 0.42
CA GLY A 108 18.31 -40.49 -0.03
C GLY A 108 17.99 -40.41 -1.50
N LYS A 109 17.31 -41.42 -2.00
CA LYS A 109 16.68 -41.39 -3.34
C LYS A 109 15.19 -41.12 -3.19
N LYS A 110 14.67 -40.17 -3.97
CA LYS A 110 13.26 -39.76 -3.95
C LYS A 110 12.73 -39.56 -5.35
N TYR A 111 11.44 -39.87 -5.50
CA TYR A 111 10.71 -39.65 -6.72
C TYR A 111 10.19 -38.20 -6.80
N PHE A 112 10.44 -37.55 -7.91
CA PHE A 112 9.97 -36.20 -8.20
C PHE A 112 9.06 -36.22 -9.45
N ASN A 113 7.90 -35.60 -9.34
CA ASN A 113 6.97 -35.49 -10.47
C ASN A 113 7.66 -34.82 -11.68
N GLY A 114 7.59 -35.51 -12.83
CA GLY A 114 8.21 -35.02 -14.07
C GLY A 114 9.74 -35.22 -14.18
N SER A 115 10.41 -35.77 -13.13
CA SER A 115 11.87 -35.97 -13.13
C SER A 115 12.29 -37.37 -12.72
N GLY A 116 11.37 -38.22 -12.22
CA GLY A 116 11.66 -39.59 -11.81
C GLY A 116 12.38 -39.70 -10.47
N GLU A 117 13.05 -40.81 -10.22
CA GLU A 117 13.82 -41.04 -8.98
C GLU A 117 15.19 -40.39 -9.10
N LEU A 118 15.51 -39.49 -8.15
CA LEU A 118 16.79 -38.78 -8.11
C LEU A 118 17.47 -38.94 -6.74
N SER A 119 18.81 -38.84 -6.75
CA SER A 119 19.58 -38.61 -5.54
C SER A 119 19.19 -37.26 -4.91
N SER A 120 18.93 -37.24 -3.61
CA SER A 120 18.27 -36.12 -2.96
C SER A 120 18.84 -35.78 -1.61
N ILE A 121 18.72 -34.52 -1.26
CA ILE A 121 19.05 -33.95 0.06
C ILE A 121 17.71 -33.72 0.77
N GLY A 122 17.61 -34.20 2.00
CA GLY A 122 16.42 -34.02 2.85
C GLY A 122 16.70 -33.14 4.04
N PHE A 123 15.82 -32.17 4.27
CA PHE A 123 15.81 -31.27 5.43
C PHE A 123 14.73 -31.73 6.38
N VAL A 124 15.11 -32.05 7.62
CA VAL A 124 14.23 -32.63 8.62
C VAL A 124 13.63 -31.55 9.51
N TYR A 125 12.32 -31.47 9.55
CA TYR A 125 11.55 -30.56 10.41
C TYR A 125 11.01 -31.29 11.65
N GLY A 126 10.98 -30.59 12.78
CA GLY A 126 10.48 -31.07 14.05
C GLY A 126 11.58 -31.32 15.08
N GLU A 127 11.24 -31.20 16.36
CA GLU A 127 12.15 -31.33 17.49
C GLU A 127 12.82 -32.73 17.57
N ASN A 128 12.04 -33.75 17.29
CA ASN A 128 12.55 -35.12 17.30
C ASN A 128 12.96 -35.58 15.91
N LYS A 129 14.23 -35.51 15.58
CA LYS A 129 14.74 -35.92 14.26
C LYS A 129 14.57 -37.40 13.95
N ASN A 130 14.27 -38.25 14.94
CA ASN A 130 13.94 -39.67 14.75
C ASN A 130 12.45 -39.88 14.43
N GLU A 131 11.61 -38.91 14.80
CA GLU A 131 10.17 -38.90 14.50
C GLU A 131 9.78 -37.52 13.94
N PRO A 132 10.27 -37.18 12.74
CA PRO A 132 10.10 -35.85 12.16
C PRO A 132 8.63 -35.57 11.81
N ASP A 133 8.22 -34.31 11.92
CA ASP A 133 6.91 -33.86 11.48
C ASP A 133 6.84 -33.78 9.96
N ALA A 134 7.95 -33.36 9.33
CA ALA A 134 8.08 -33.34 7.88
C ALA A 134 9.53 -33.52 7.44
N ILE A 135 9.71 -33.92 6.18
CA ILE A 135 11.00 -33.91 5.49
C ILE A 135 10.80 -33.28 4.13
N LYS A 136 11.49 -32.19 3.89
CA LYS A 136 11.51 -31.52 2.59
C LYS A 136 12.71 -32.01 1.79
N TRP A 137 12.45 -32.58 0.62
CA TRP A 137 13.45 -33.17 -0.24
C TRP A 137 13.77 -32.28 -1.43
N ARG A 138 15.04 -32.10 -1.70
CA ARG A 138 15.58 -31.40 -2.86
C ARG A 138 16.42 -32.35 -3.69
N GLY A 139 16.19 -32.38 -5.01
CA GLY A 139 17.08 -33.10 -5.93
C GLY A 139 18.51 -32.56 -5.86
N ALA A 140 19.50 -33.44 -5.79
CA ALA A 140 20.91 -33.06 -5.65
C ALA A 140 21.46 -32.40 -6.91
N GLU A 141 21.11 -32.92 -8.10
CA GLU A 141 21.59 -32.43 -9.38
C GLU A 141 20.61 -31.44 -10.04
N LYS A 142 19.31 -31.64 -9.86
CA LYS A 142 18.24 -30.85 -10.42
C LYS A 142 17.47 -30.12 -9.34
N LYS A 143 17.21 -28.81 -9.49
CA LYS A 143 16.38 -28.03 -8.57
C LYS A 143 14.92 -28.47 -8.71
N CYS A 144 14.53 -29.48 -7.96
CA CYS A 144 13.15 -29.96 -7.82
C CYS A 144 12.92 -30.36 -6.37
N PHE A 145 11.67 -30.30 -5.92
CA PHE A 145 11.29 -30.50 -4.53
C PHE A 145 10.14 -31.49 -4.41
N THR A 146 10.15 -32.25 -3.32
CA THR A 146 9.01 -33.06 -2.85
C THR A 146 9.03 -33.08 -1.32
N GLN A 147 7.91 -33.36 -0.68
CA GLN A 147 7.79 -33.31 0.77
C GLN A 147 7.06 -34.52 1.30
N GLU A 148 7.53 -35.03 2.43
CA GLU A 148 6.86 -36.02 3.28
C GLU A 148 6.38 -35.31 4.54
N GLY A 149 5.13 -35.49 4.94
CA GLY A 149 4.55 -34.74 6.05
C GLY A 149 4.20 -33.29 5.68
N ALA A 150 3.81 -32.50 6.67
CA ALA A 150 3.57 -31.07 6.51
C ALA A 150 4.50 -30.27 7.44
N ALA A 151 5.40 -29.49 6.85
CA ALA A 151 6.21 -28.54 7.61
C ALA A 151 5.31 -27.34 7.96
N GLN A 152 4.98 -27.21 9.25
CA GLN A 152 4.14 -26.13 9.79
C GLN A 152 4.92 -25.17 10.68
N SER A 153 6.23 -25.35 10.79
CA SER A 153 7.16 -24.53 11.57
C SER A 153 8.31 -24.03 10.70
N PHE A 154 9.03 -23.04 11.17
CA PHE A 154 10.31 -22.68 10.57
C PHE A 154 11.30 -23.83 10.65
N TYR A 155 12.18 -23.98 9.66
CA TYR A 155 13.32 -24.87 9.73
C TYR A 155 14.43 -24.23 10.54
N GLY A 156 15.04 -25.00 11.44
CA GLY A 156 16.17 -24.57 12.27
C GLY A 156 15.78 -23.99 13.63
N LEU A 157 14.49 -23.97 14.00
CA LEU A 157 14.03 -23.46 15.30
C LEU A 157 14.74 -24.12 16.47
N GLU A 158 14.99 -25.44 16.42
CA GLU A 158 15.59 -26.22 17.46
C GLU A 158 17.09 -25.92 17.68
N GLN A 159 17.67 -25.15 16.77
CA GLN A 159 19.08 -24.75 16.85
C GLN A 159 19.25 -23.32 17.37
N LEU A 160 18.15 -22.62 17.65
CA LEU A 160 18.21 -21.25 18.18
C LEU A 160 18.61 -21.29 19.68
N PRO A 161 19.46 -20.35 20.12
CA PRO A 161 19.74 -20.17 21.55
C PRO A 161 18.47 -19.76 22.31
N GLU A 162 18.39 -20.19 23.59
CA GLU A 162 17.25 -19.81 24.45
C GLU A 162 17.15 -18.29 24.67
N ASP A 163 18.29 -17.61 24.71
CA ASP A 163 18.41 -16.16 24.96
C ASP A 163 18.58 -15.32 23.69
N ILE A 164 18.09 -15.82 22.56
CA ILE A 164 18.19 -15.11 21.27
C ILE A 164 17.50 -13.75 21.32
N GLU A 165 18.21 -12.69 20.94
CA GLU A 165 17.72 -11.32 20.83
C GLU A 165 17.44 -10.90 19.38
N THR A 166 18.20 -11.48 18.43
CA THR A 166 18.08 -11.19 16.99
C THR A 166 17.76 -12.47 16.23
N LEU A 167 16.62 -12.51 15.55
CA LEU A 167 16.20 -13.62 14.71
C LEU A 167 16.48 -13.28 13.23
N VAL A 168 17.26 -14.14 12.56
CA VAL A 168 17.48 -14.04 11.11
C VAL A 168 16.53 -15.01 10.40
N ILE A 169 15.75 -14.49 9.45
CA ILE A 169 14.80 -15.27 8.66
C ILE A 169 15.24 -15.26 7.20
N VAL A 170 15.42 -16.45 6.61
CA VAL A 170 15.79 -16.67 5.21
C VAL A 170 14.68 -17.41 4.44
N GLU A 171 14.83 -17.48 3.12
CA GLU A 171 13.85 -18.19 2.27
C GLU A 171 14.05 -19.71 2.32
N GLY A 172 15.28 -20.19 2.22
CA GLY A 172 15.60 -21.58 2.01
C GLY A 172 16.45 -22.24 3.10
N GLU A 173 16.36 -23.56 3.21
CA GLU A 173 17.08 -24.34 4.21
C GLU A 173 18.62 -24.30 4.01
N LEU A 174 19.08 -24.14 2.76
CA LEU A 174 20.52 -24.03 2.47
C LEU A 174 21.11 -22.71 3.00
N ASP A 175 20.31 -21.66 3.05
CA ASP A 175 20.73 -20.36 3.58
C ASP A 175 20.85 -20.41 5.09
N VAL A 176 19.97 -21.17 5.79
CA VAL A 176 20.14 -21.48 7.21
C VAL A 176 21.47 -22.15 7.46
N LEU A 177 21.83 -23.16 6.64
CA LEU A 177 23.11 -23.86 6.80
C LEU A 177 24.32 -22.98 6.48
N ALA A 178 24.17 -22.04 5.54
CA ALA A 178 25.19 -21.06 5.23
C ALA A 178 25.44 -20.10 6.39
N LEU A 179 24.37 -19.57 6.97
CA LEU A 179 24.43 -18.70 8.16
C LEU A 179 24.96 -19.45 9.38
N ALA A 180 24.54 -20.71 9.59
CA ALA A 180 25.09 -21.55 10.65
C ALA A 180 26.59 -21.78 10.48
N THR A 181 27.10 -21.91 9.25
CA THR A 181 28.53 -22.00 8.97
C THR A 181 29.28 -20.72 9.35
N ALA A 182 28.60 -19.56 9.26
CA ALA A 182 29.11 -18.27 9.74
C ALA A 182 28.85 -18.03 11.25
N GLY A 183 28.32 -19.01 11.97
CA GLY A 183 28.02 -18.91 13.41
C GLY A 183 26.76 -18.10 13.73
N ILE A 184 25.88 -17.87 12.76
CA ILE A 184 24.67 -17.05 12.90
C ILE A 184 23.44 -17.95 13.02
N PRO A 185 22.74 -17.95 14.16
CA PRO A 185 21.47 -18.65 14.31
C PRO A 185 20.40 -18.05 13.40
N SER A 186 19.71 -18.90 12.64
CA SER A 186 18.72 -18.47 11.68
C SER A 186 17.66 -19.54 11.43
N VAL A 187 16.54 -19.12 10.82
CA VAL A 187 15.44 -20.01 10.43
C VAL A 187 15.02 -19.75 9.00
N SER A 188 14.45 -20.77 8.31
CA SER A 188 13.86 -20.56 6.99
C SER A 188 12.36 -20.87 6.94
N CYS A 189 11.69 -20.22 5.99
CA CYS A 189 10.27 -20.40 5.74
C CYS A 189 9.99 -21.79 5.11
N PRO A 190 9.00 -22.55 5.62
CA PRO A 190 8.74 -23.90 5.11
C PRO A 190 8.19 -23.92 3.69
N ASN A 191 7.45 -22.89 3.30
CA ASN A 191 6.68 -22.85 2.05
C ASN A 191 7.35 -22.05 0.91
N GLY A 192 8.58 -21.54 1.12
CA GLY A 192 9.26 -20.64 0.17
C GLY A 192 8.55 -19.31 0.00
N ALA A 193 9.07 -18.46 -0.91
CA ALA A 193 8.56 -17.12 -1.15
C ALA A 193 7.26 -17.13 -1.97
N PRO A 194 6.33 -16.16 -1.72
CA PRO A 194 5.15 -15.96 -2.53
C PRO A 194 5.51 -15.15 -3.79
N MET A 195 4.75 -15.34 -4.87
CA MET A 195 4.92 -14.49 -6.07
C MET A 195 4.43 -13.05 -5.87
N LYS A 196 3.55 -12.80 -4.89
CA LYS A 196 3.01 -11.47 -4.55
C LYS A 196 2.57 -11.44 -3.10
N VAL A 197 2.62 -10.26 -2.50
CA VAL A 197 2.05 -9.98 -1.18
C VAL A 197 0.54 -10.24 -1.19
N SER A 198 0.00 -10.82 -0.13
CA SER A 198 -1.43 -11.11 -0.03
C SER A 198 -2.26 -9.83 0.09
N VAL A 199 -3.36 -9.77 -0.67
CA VAL A 199 -4.27 -8.59 -0.71
C VAL A 199 -5.27 -8.60 0.46
N TYR A 200 -5.50 -9.76 1.08
CA TYR A 200 -6.53 -9.93 2.10
C TYR A 200 -5.92 -10.06 3.50
N GLU A 201 -6.45 -9.27 4.43
CA GLU A 201 -6.28 -9.53 5.87
C GLU A 201 -7.11 -10.75 6.22
N LYS A 202 -6.45 -11.90 6.33
CA LYS A 202 -7.05 -13.07 6.94
C LYS A 202 -6.78 -13.03 8.45
N ASP A 203 -7.69 -13.61 9.23
CA ASP A 203 -7.39 -13.94 10.61
C ASP A 203 -6.13 -14.83 10.59
N GLU A 204 -5.12 -14.43 11.34
CA GLU A 204 -3.80 -15.09 11.34
C GLU A 204 -3.91 -16.56 11.72
N SER A 205 -4.87 -16.93 12.58
CA SER A 205 -5.16 -18.30 13.00
C SER A 205 -5.76 -19.17 11.89
N GLU A 206 -6.36 -18.56 10.85
CA GLU A 206 -6.97 -19.24 9.72
C GLU A 206 -6.05 -19.30 8.48
N ASP A 207 -4.90 -18.61 8.50
CA ASP A 207 -3.97 -18.57 7.39
C ASP A 207 -3.05 -19.80 7.36
N THR A 208 -3.47 -20.82 6.63
CA THR A 208 -2.69 -22.07 6.51
C THR A 208 -1.33 -21.90 5.85
N LYS A 209 -1.13 -20.86 5.03
CA LYS A 209 0.15 -20.64 4.34
C LYS A 209 1.24 -20.07 5.24
N TYR A 210 0.86 -19.18 6.16
CA TYR A 210 1.77 -18.50 7.08
C TYR A 210 1.56 -18.94 8.53
N HIS A 211 0.93 -20.09 8.72
CA HIS A 211 0.66 -20.64 10.06
C HIS A 211 1.93 -20.76 10.93
N TYR A 212 3.07 -21.02 10.30
CA TYR A 212 4.37 -21.08 10.98
C TYR A 212 4.77 -19.75 11.66
N VAL A 213 4.30 -18.60 11.17
CA VAL A 213 4.53 -17.31 11.83
C VAL A 213 3.71 -17.23 13.11
N TRP A 214 2.44 -17.65 13.04
CA TRP A 214 1.56 -17.71 14.19
C TRP A 214 2.05 -18.68 15.28
N GLU A 215 2.44 -19.90 14.91
CA GLU A 215 3.01 -20.88 15.83
C GLU A 215 4.32 -20.40 16.50
N SER A 216 5.04 -19.48 15.85
CA SER A 216 6.28 -18.90 16.38
C SER A 216 6.07 -17.55 17.07
N LYS A 217 4.83 -17.19 17.43
CA LYS A 217 4.49 -15.87 17.96
C LYS A 217 5.27 -15.51 19.22
N ASP A 218 5.40 -16.45 20.16
CA ASP A 218 6.13 -16.22 21.42
C ASP A 218 7.63 -15.91 21.16
N LEU A 219 8.25 -16.60 20.21
CA LEU A 219 9.61 -16.30 19.76
C LEU A 219 9.70 -14.92 19.11
N ILE A 220 8.77 -14.65 18.20
CA ILE A 220 8.70 -13.38 17.47
C ILE A 220 8.48 -12.19 18.44
N GLU A 221 7.68 -12.35 19.48
CA GLU A 221 7.46 -11.32 20.50
C GLU A 221 8.69 -11.12 21.39
N LYS A 222 9.38 -12.20 21.73
CA LYS A 222 10.56 -12.20 22.60
C LYS A 222 11.75 -11.47 22.00
N VAL A 223 12.02 -11.66 20.68
CA VAL A 223 13.17 -11.04 20.02
C VAL A 223 12.98 -9.53 19.81
N SER A 224 14.05 -8.78 19.98
CA SER A 224 14.07 -7.32 19.79
C SER A 224 14.29 -6.92 18.33
N LYS A 225 14.95 -7.77 17.55
CA LYS A 225 15.34 -7.51 16.16
C LYS A 225 15.07 -8.73 15.28
N ILE A 226 14.48 -8.51 14.11
CA ILE A 226 14.26 -9.54 13.10
C ILE A 226 14.90 -9.06 11.79
N ILE A 227 15.77 -9.91 11.23
CA ILE A 227 16.50 -9.58 10.00
C ILE A 227 16.01 -10.49 8.87
N PHE A 228 15.49 -9.91 7.81
CA PHE A 228 15.15 -10.63 6.60
C PHE A 228 16.38 -10.73 5.70
N ALA A 229 16.90 -11.94 5.56
CA ALA A 229 18.02 -12.30 4.69
C ALA A 229 17.50 -13.18 3.53
N VAL A 230 16.45 -12.71 2.86
CA VAL A 230 15.73 -13.38 1.76
C VAL A 230 16.46 -13.20 0.43
N ASP A 231 16.05 -13.96 -0.61
CA ASP A 231 16.65 -13.89 -1.95
C ASP A 231 16.46 -12.49 -2.57
N LYS A 232 17.46 -12.01 -3.33
CA LYS A 232 17.43 -10.72 -4.07
C LYS A 232 16.64 -10.90 -5.38
N ASP A 233 15.35 -11.20 -5.27
CA ASP A 233 14.42 -11.32 -6.39
C ASP A 233 12.99 -10.92 -5.96
N GLU A 234 12.08 -10.75 -6.95
CA GLU A 234 10.69 -10.32 -6.66
C GLU A 234 9.96 -11.22 -5.63
N PRO A 235 10.09 -12.57 -5.67
CA PRO A 235 9.50 -13.41 -4.64
C PRO A 235 10.08 -13.17 -3.24
N GLY A 236 11.41 -13.00 -3.13
CA GLY A 236 12.06 -12.72 -1.86
C GLY A 236 11.62 -11.38 -1.26
N GLU A 237 11.55 -10.32 -2.07
CA GLU A 237 11.01 -9.03 -1.66
C GLU A 237 9.54 -9.14 -1.20
N ALA A 238 8.72 -9.91 -1.92
CA ALA A 238 7.33 -10.17 -1.53
C ALA A 238 7.22 -10.96 -0.22
N LEU A 239 8.16 -11.87 0.06
CA LEU A 239 8.22 -12.60 1.32
C LEU A 239 8.57 -11.67 2.48
N ALA A 240 9.60 -10.83 2.32
CA ALA A 240 10.01 -9.87 3.35
C ALA A 240 8.87 -8.90 3.70
N GLU A 241 8.18 -8.38 2.69
CA GLU A 241 7.03 -7.49 2.86
C GLU A 241 5.86 -8.18 3.59
N GLU A 242 5.54 -9.42 3.20
CA GLU A 242 4.48 -10.21 3.82
C GLU A 242 4.79 -10.52 5.30
N LEU A 243 6.02 -10.87 5.61
CA LEU A 243 6.47 -11.12 6.98
C LEU A 243 6.50 -9.83 7.81
N ALA A 244 7.04 -8.72 7.26
CA ALA A 244 7.09 -7.44 7.95
C ALA A 244 5.68 -6.93 8.31
N ARG A 245 4.70 -7.15 7.43
CA ARG A 245 3.30 -6.80 7.67
C ARG A 245 2.69 -7.61 8.83
N ARG A 246 3.02 -8.91 8.94
CA ARG A 246 2.48 -9.81 9.97
C ARG A 246 3.15 -9.64 11.33
N ILE A 247 4.47 -9.46 11.31
CA ILE A 247 5.32 -9.35 12.50
C ILE A 247 5.27 -7.94 13.10
N GLY A 248 5.07 -6.93 12.24
CA GLY A 248 5.21 -5.50 12.58
C GLY A 248 6.58 -4.95 12.18
N ARG A 249 6.58 -3.93 11.31
CA ARG A 249 7.79 -3.37 10.68
C ARG A 249 8.78 -2.76 11.68
N ALA A 250 8.32 -2.35 12.86
CA ALA A 250 9.13 -1.61 13.82
C ALA A 250 10.40 -2.35 14.30
N LYS A 251 10.39 -3.68 14.24
CA LYS A 251 11.54 -4.53 14.62
C LYS A 251 12.12 -5.34 13.46
N CYS A 252 11.85 -4.92 12.21
CA CYS A 252 12.30 -5.61 11.01
C CYS A 252 13.44 -4.86 10.33
N TRP A 253 14.46 -5.60 9.93
CA TRP A 253 15.62 -5.16 9.15
C TRP A 253 15.76 -6.03 7.91
N GLU A 254 16.47 -5.54 6.91
CA GLU A 254 16.75 -6.26 5.67
C GLU A 254 18.25 -6.25 5.35
N VAL A 255 18.72 -7.32 4.74
CA VAL A 255 20.10 -7.45 4.27
C VAL A 255 20.19 -6.98 2.83
N LYS A 256 21.21 -6.19 2.52
CA LYS A 256 21.56 -5.80 1.15
C LYS A 256 22.68 -6.69 0.65
N TRP A 257 22.36 -7.62 -0.23
CA TRP A 257 23.33 -8.52 -0.82
C TRP A 257 24.28 -7.79 -1.79
N PRO A 258 25.59 -8.13 -1.80
CA PRO A 258 26.54 -7.56 -2.73
C PRO A 258 26.22 -7.97 -4.17
N ASP A 259 26.81 -7.27 -5.12
CA ASP A 259 26.63 -7.58 -6.53
C ASP A 259 27.11 -8.99 -6.87
N GLY A 260 26.30 -9.70 -7.62
CA GLY A 260 26.55 -11.08 -8.02
C GLY A 260 26.13 -12.15 -6.98
N CYS A 261 25.71 -11.76 -5.77
CA CYS A 261 25.12 -12.64 -4.78
C CYS A 261 23.61 -12.38 -4.65
N LYS A 262 22.81 -13.42 -4.56
CA LYS A 262 21.37 -13.31 -4.42
C LYS A 262 20.85 -13.80 -3.07
N ASP A 263 21.59 -14.63 -2.38
CA ASP A 263 21.23 -15.27 -1.12
C ASP A 263 22.45 -15.46 -0.20
N ALA A 264 22.22 -15.90 1.03
CA ALA A 264 23.28 -16.12 2.02
C ALA A 264 24.30 -17.19 1.57
N ASN A 265 23.82 -18.23 0.90
CA ASN A 265 24.70 -19.29 0.41
C ASN A 265 25.61 -18.81 -0.73
N ASP A 266 25.12 -17.95 -1.62
CA ASP A 266 25.98 -17.33 -2.66
C ASP A 266 27.11 -16.51 -2.03
N VAL A 267 26.84 -15.75 -0.96
CA VAL A 267 27.87 -14.99 -0.24
C VAL A 267 28.89 -15.92 0.40
N LEU A 268 28.45 -16.96 1.10
CA LEU A 268 29.38 -17.94 1.69
C LEU A 268 30.31 -18.58 0.68
N VAL A 269 29.80 -18.92 -0.52
CA VAL A 269 30.55 -19.61 -1.58
C VAL A 269 31.49 -18.67 -2.33
N ARG A 270 31.07 -17.43 -2.61
CA ARG A 270 31.83 -16.47 -3.43
C ARG A 270 32.78 -15.61 -2.62
N HIS A 271 32.48 -15.42 -1.36
CA HIS A 271 33.29 -14.70 -0.39
C HIS A 271 33.68 -15.66 0.73
N ASP A 272 33.23 -15.39 1.95
CA ASP A 272 33.52 -16.19 3.14
C ASP A 272 32.46 -16.01 4.24
N ALA A 273 32.65 -16.72 5.35
CA ALA A 273 31.76 -16.65 6.50
C ALA A 273 31.84 -15.31 7.25
N GLU A 274 33.00 -14.65 7.26
CA GLU A 274 33.20 -13.35 7.92
C GLU A 274 32.46 -12.23 7.18
N THR A 275 32.54 -12.22 5.85
CA THR A 275 31.77 -11.31 4.99
C THR A 275 30.27 -11.51 5.19
N LEU A 276 29.82 -12.78 5.24
CA LEU A 276 28.40 -13.08 5.48
C LEU A 276 27.94 -12.57 6.85
N ALA A 277 28.72 -12.76 7.90
CA ALA A 277 28.41 -12.25 9.23
C ALA A 277 28.32 -10.73 9.26
N SER A 278 29.30 -10.06 8.64
CA SER A 278 29.31 -8.58 8.55
C SER A 278 28.08 -8.03 7.84
N LEU A 279 27.58 -8.68 6.78
CA LEU A 279 26.37 -8.26 6.09
C LEU A 279 25.11 -8.37 6.96
N ILE A 280 25.02 -9.40 7.80
CA ILE A 280 23.89 -9.55 8.73
C ILE A 280 23.97 -8.48 9.84
N GLU A 281 25.16 -8.21 10.38
CA GLU A 281 25.35 -7.17 11.39
C GLU A 281 24.99 -5.77 10.87
N ASN A 282 25.33 -5.49 9.61
CA ASN A 282 25.05 -4.23 8.93
C ASN A 282 23.69 -4.17 8.22
N ALA A 283 22.76 -5.06 8.57
CA ALA A 283 21.39 -5.01 8.06
C ALA A 283 20.75 -3.65 8.34
N THR A 284 19.96 -3.14 7.38
CA THR A 284 19.31 -1.82 7.46
C THR A 284 17.84 -1.98 7.88
N PRO A 285 17.26 -1.03 8.66
CA PRO A 285 15.85 -1.08 9.02
C PRO A 285 14.95 -1.12 7.78
N VAL A 286 13.91 -1.95 7.82
CA VAL A 286 12.85 -1.93 6.79
C VAL A 286 12.14 -0.57 6.86
N PRO A 287 11.99 0.16 5.73
CA PRO A 287 11.37 1.48 5.73
C PRO A 287 9.96 1.47 6.32
N LEU A 288 9.68 2.40 7.22
CA LEU A 288 8.34 2.63 7.73
C LEU A 288 7.58 3.53 6.77
N VAL A 289 6.42 3.09 6.28
CA VAL A 289 5.62 3.89 5.34
C VAL A 289 5.25 5.22 5.98
N GLY A 290 5.65 6.32 5.34
CA GLY A 290 5.37 7.68 5.80
C GLY A 290 6.28 8.19 6.93
N VAL A 291 7.32 7.43 7.31
CA VAL A 291 8.34 7.85 8.31
C VAL A 291 9.70 7.84 7.63
N TYR A 292 10.35 8.98 7.60
CA TYR A 292 11.63 9.19 6.93
C TYR A 292 12.64 9.79 7.91
N SER A 293 13.90 9.43 7.77
CA SER A 293 15.02 10.03 8.52
C SER A 293 15.48 11.33 7.85
N ALA A 294 16.29 12.12 8.52
CA ALA A 294 16.91 13.31 7.90
C ALA A 294 17.81 12.93 6.72
N ASP A 295 18.50 11.80 6.82
CA ASP A 295 19.44 11.31 5.79
C ASP A 295 18.74 11.00 4.46
N ASP A 296 17.45 10.64 4.49
CA ASP A 296 16.65 10.41 3.28
C ASP A 296 16.47 11.69 2.43
N TYR A 297 16.76 12.85 3.02
CA TYR A 297 16.59 14.18 2.41
C TYR A 297 17.89 14.90 2.11
N ASP A 298 19.08 14.35 2.46
CA ASP A 298 20.37 15.02 2.34
C ASP A 298 20.59 15.62 0.95
N SER A 299 20.36 14.85 -0.11
CA SER A 299 20.51 15.34 -1.48
C SER A 299 19.54 16.50 -1.83
N GLN A 300 18.36 16.52 -1.21
CA GLN A 300 17.39 17.61 -1.40
C GLN A 300 17.79 18.84 -0.60
N VAL A 301 18.36 18.64 0.58
CA VAL A 301 18.91 19.72 1.43
C VAL A 301 20.11 20.36 0.75
N ASP A 302 21.03 19.58 0.18
CA ASP A 302 22.16 20.07 -0.61
C ASP A 302 21.69 20.91 -1.80
N LEU A 303 20.67 20.45 -2.51
CA LEU A 303 20.07 21.19 -3.62
C LEU A 303 19.46 22.51 -3.18
N LEU A 304 18.79 22.53 -2.01
CA LEU A 304 18.26 23.75 -1.40
C LEU A 304 19.39 24.70 -0.99
N TYR A 305 20.49 24.18 -0.47
CA TYR A 305 21.65 24.98 -0.09
C TYR A 305 22.30 25.65 -1.30
N GLU A 306 22.47 24.90 -2.40
CA GLU A 306 23.10 25.40 -3.63
C GLU A 306 22.22 26.37 -4.42
N LYS A 307 20.90 26.06 -4.55
CA LYS A 307 19.98 26.80 -5.44
C LYS A 307 19.01 27.72 -4.70
N GLY A 308 18.96 27.61 -3.37
CA GLY A 308 17.94 28.28 -2.57
C GLY A 308 16.52 27.77 -2.85
N ASN A 309 15.53 28.34 -2.16
CA ASN A 309 14.13 28.17 -2.54
C ASN A 309 13.93 28.86 -3.89
N GLY A 310 13.58 28.09 -4.92
CA GLY A 310 13.36 28.63 -6.27
C GLY A 310 12.39 29.82 -6.21
N LYS A 311 12.72 30.92 -6.88
CA LYS A 311 11.81 32.04 -7.03
C LYS A 311 10.56 31.55 -7.75
N GLY A 312 9.39 31.94 -7.24
CA GLY A 312 8.13 31.72 -7.94
C GLY A 312 8.08 32.52 -9.26
N VAL A 313 6.98 32.37 -9.99
CA VAL A 313 6.75 33.15 -11.20
C VAL A 313 6.23 34.56 -10.85
N SER A 314 6.48 35.52 -11.71
CA SER A 314 6.03 36.90 -11.60
C SER A 314 4.51 37.00 -11.46
N THR A 315 4.03 37.80 -10.54
CA THR A 315 2.60 38.16 -10.37
C THR A 315 2.09 39.02 -11.52
N GLY A 316 3.00 39.59 -12.31
CA GLY A 316 2.69 40.61 -13.32
C GLY A 316 2.61 42.03 -12.78
N PHE A 317 2.76 42.20 -11.47
CA PHE A 317 2.85 43.50 -10.80
C PHE A 317 4.29 43.75 -10.36
N VAL A 318 5.02 44.59 -11.06
CA VAL A 318 6.49 44.78 -10.89
C VAL A 318 6.87 45.07 -9.44
N THR A 319 6.17 45.97 -8.77
CA THR A 319 6.43 46.33 -7.37
C THR A 319 6.11 45.23 -6.37
N LEU A 320 5.20 44.33 -6.72
CA LEU A 320 4.86 43.16 -5.90
C LEU A 320 5.89 42.05 -6.05
N ASP A 321 6.43 41.88 -7.25
CA ASP A 321 7.39 40.81 -7.56
C ASP A 321 8.72 40.91 -6.77
N ASP A 322 9.04 42.12 -6.25
CA ASP A 322 10.16 42.31 -5.37
C ASP A 322 9.92 41.72 -3.96
N LEU A 323 8.66 41.58 -3.57
CA LEU A 323 8.24 41.15 -2.23
C LEU A 323 7.60 39.75 -2.25
N TYR A 324 6.93 39.40 -3.33
CA TYR A 324 6.13 38.20 -3.44
C TYR A 324 6.06 37.68 -4.87
N THR A 325 6.25 36.40 -5.05
CA THR A 325 6.11 35.67 -6.30
C THR A 325 5.22 34.45 -6.11
N ILE A 326 4.58 33.96 -7.15
CA ILE A 326 3.67 32.81 -7.08
C ILE A 326 4.42 31.52 -7.40
N ALA A 327 4.37 30.56 -6.47
CA ALA A 327 4.90 29.22 -6.68
C ALA A 327 3.78 28.18 -6.70
N ALA A 328 3.89 27.19 -7.58
CA ALA A 328 2.96 26.05 -7.59
C ALA A 328 3.08 25.26 -6.27
N GLY A 329 1.95 24.76 -5.78
CA GLY A 329 1.89 23.99 -4.52
C GLY A 329 1.82 24.86 -3.26
N GLN A 330 1.77 26.18 -3.38
CA GLN A 330 1.62 27.10 -2.25
C GLN A 330 0.16 27.55 -2.08
N LEU A 331 -0.28 27.64 -0.82
CA LEU A 331 -1.52 28.30 -0.43
C LEU A 331 -1.26 29.78 -0.19
N SER A 332 -1.97 30.65 -0.91
CA SER A 332 -1.95 32.09 -0.70
C SER A 332 -3.30 32.58 -0.21
N VAL A 333 -3.31 33.39 0.84
CA VAL A 333 -4.54 33.96 1.41
C VAL A 333 -4.53 35.46 1.20
N VAL A 334 -5.52 35.96 0.46
CA VAL A 334 -5.74 37.41 0.26
C VAL A 334 -6.84 37.88 1.21
N THR A 335 -6.49 38.74 2.14
CA THR A 335 -7.41 39.28 3.15
C THR A 335 -7.47 40.80 3.12
N GLY A 336 -8.53 41.35 3.66
CA GLY A 336 -8.75 42.80 3.74
C GLY A 336 -10.21 43.16 3.98
N LEU A 337 -10.49 44.43 4.18
CA LEU A 337 -11.83 44.94 4.42
C LEU A 337 -12.78 44.70 3.25
N PRO A 338 -14.10 44.59 3.49
CA PRO A 338 -15.08 44.57 2.41
C PRO A 338 -14.92 45.78 1.46
N GLY A 339 -15.02 45.58 0.18
CA GLY A 339 -14.88 46.65 -0.84
C GLY A 339 -13.44 47.12 -1.10
N SER A 340 -12.41 46.53 -0.49
CA SER A 340 -10.99 46.89 -0.70
C SER A 340 -10.37 46.43 -2.01
N GLY A 341 -11.15 45.73 -2.86
CA GLY A 341 -10.67 45.25 -4.16
C GLY A 341 -9.96 43.89 -4.17
N LYS A 342 -10.12 43.06 -3.14
CA LYS A 342 -9.49 41.74 -3.05
C LYS A 342 -9.75 40.86 -4.29
N SER A 343 -11.03 40.68 -4.64
CA SER A 343 -11.44 39.87 -5.80
C SER A 343 -10.91 40.46 -7.10
N GLU A 344 -10.92 41.81 -7.24
CA GLU A 344 -10.36 42.49 -8.41
C GLU A 344 -8.85 42.25 -8.55
N PHE A 345 -8.12 42.25 -7.44
CA PHE A 345 -6.70 41.92 -7.41
C PHE A 345 -6.44 40.45 -7.81
N VAL A 346 -7.21 39.52 -7.22
CA VAL A 346 -7.07 38.09 -7.52
C VAL A 346 -7.40 37.80 -9.00
N ASP A 347 -8.46 38.41 -9.54
CA ASP A 347 -8.81 38.30 -10.95
C ASP A 347 -7.69 38.84 -11.86
N ALA A 348 -7.11 39.98 -11.54
CA ALA A 348 -6.00 40.54 -12.30
C ALA A 348 -4.74 39.66 -12.21
N LEU A 349 -4.48 39.09 -11.05
CA LEU A 349 -3.38 38.14 -10.84
C LEU A 349 -3.57 36.87 -11.68
N MET A 350 -4.78 36.28 -11.68
CA MET A 350 -5.10 35.11 -12.52
C MET A 350 -4.90 35.42 -14.01
N VAL A 351 -5.40 36.56 -14.50
CA VAL A 351 -5.24 36.99 -15.89
C VAL A 351 -3.77 37.17 -16.24
N ASN A 352 -2.98 37.82 -15.38
CA ASN A 352 -1.54 37.98 -15.61
C ASN A 352 -0.81 36.65 -15.71
N LEU A 353 -1.10 35.69 -14.81
CA LEU A 353 -0.49 34.36 -14.82
C LEU A 353 -0.95 33.55 -16.05
N ALA A 354 -2.21 33.65 -16.44
CA ALA A 354 -2.71 33.02 -17.65
C ALA A 354 -2.01 33.57 -18.91
N GLN A 355 -1.90 34.90 -19.05
CA GLN A 355 -1.27 35.55 -20.21
C GLN A 355 0.25 35.35 -20.28
N LYS A 356 0.95 35.43 -19.13
CA LYS A 356 2.42 35.44 -19.11
C LYS A 356 3.04 34.06 -18.87
N GLN A 357 2.32 33.17 -18.19
CA GLN A 357 2.84 31.87 -17.74
C GLN A 357 2.01 30.68 -18.29
N ASN A 358 1.00 30.97 -19.11
CA ASN A 358 0.07 29.96 -19.65
C ASN A 358 -0.58 29.10 -18.57
N TRP A 359 -0.90 29.70 -17.41
CA TRP A 359 -1.59 28.99 -16.35
C TRP A 359 -3.07 28.84 -16.65
N THR A 360 -3.64 27.74 -16.18
CA THR A 360 -5.07 27.46 -16.17
C THR A 360 -5.58 27.46 -14.74
N PHE A 361 -6.80 27.99 -14.56
CA PHE A 361 -7.40 28.19 -13.23
C PHE A 361 -8.73 27.48 -13.10
N CYS A 362 -8.94 26.87 -11.92
CA CYS A 362 -10.24 26.41 -11.46
C CYS A 362 -10.77 27.42 -10.44
N VAL A 363 -11.88 28.09 -10.77
CA VAL A 363 -12.42 29.22 -9.99
C VAL A 363 -13.75 28.82 -9.35
N ALA A 364 -13.82 28.89 -8.04
CA ALA A 364 -15.04 28.77 -7.25
C ALA A 364 -15.40 30.18 -6.72
N SER A 365 -16.20 30.93 -7.45
CA SER A 365 -16.67 32.25 -7.06
C SER A 365 -18.10 32.17 -6.57
N PHE A 366 -18.33 32.61 -5.34
CA PHE A 366 -19.64 32.56 -4.67
C PHE A 366 -20.31 33.93 -4.57
N GLU A 367 -19.55 35.02 -4.78
CA GLU A 367 -20.12 36.38 -4.77
C GLU A 367 -20.69 36.79 -6.11
N ASN A 368 -20.06 36.36 -7.22
CA ASN A 368 -20.46 36.76 -8.56
C ASN A 368 -21.02 35.57 -9.35
N PRO A 369 -22.20 35.71 -9.97
CA PRO A 369 -22.63 34.77 -11.01
C PRO A 369 -21.56 34.58 -12.07
N VAL A 370 -21.38 33.38 -12.58
CA VAL A 370 -20.32 33.04 -13.55
C VAL A 370 -20.33 34.00 -14.80
N PRO A 371 -21.48 34.35 -15.38
CA PRO A 371 -21.49 35.30 -16.51
C PRO A 371 -20.93 36.69 -16.16
N THR A 372 -21.22 37.18 -14.93
CA THR A 372 -20.70 38.45 -14.44
C THR A 372 -19.20 38.36 -14.18
N HIS A 373 -18.72 37.24 -13.63
CA HIS A 373 -17.29 37.01 -13.42
C HIS A 373 -16.53 36.95 -14.78
N ILE A 374 -17.09 36.28 -15.80
CA ILE A 374 -16.54 36.28 -17.17
C ILE A 374 -16.45 37.69 -17.74
N ALA A 375 -17.45 38.53 -17.51
CA ALA A 375 -17.40 39.95 -17.95
C ALA A 375 -16.24 40.70 -17.25
N LYS A 376 -16.06 40.54 -15.91
CA LYS A 376 -14.95 41.16 -15.18
C LYS A 376 -13.56 40.64 -15.64
N LEU A 377 -13.40 39.37 -15.88
CA LEU A 377 -12.17 38.84 -16.47
C LEU A 377 -11.90 39.39 -17.86
N SER A 378 -12.95 39.55 -18.71
CA SER A 378 -12.82 40.15 -20.02
C SER A 378 -12.34 41.61 -19.96
N GLU A 379 -12.80 42.38 -18.96
CA GLU A 379 -12.30 43.76 -18.73
C GLU A 379 -10.80 43.78 -18.41
N LYS A 380 -10.30 42.83 -17.61
CA LYS A 380 -8.88 42.75 -17.29
C LYS A 380 -8.02 42.28 -18.48
N ILE A 381 -8.58 41.44 -19.36
CA ILE A 381 -7.87 40.97 -20.54
C ILE A 381 -7.78 42.11 -21.60
N THR A 382 -8.87 42.86 -21.78
CA THR A 382 -8.95 43.89 -22.85
C THR A 382 -8.52 45.29 -22.37
N GLY A 383 -8.51 45.52 -21.05
CA GLY A 383 -8.29 46.83 -20.48
C GLY A 383 -9.45 47.83 -20.72
N LYS A 384 -10.64 47.35 -21.17
CA LYS A 384 -11.82 48.16 -21.49
C LYS A 384 -13.04 47.68 -20.71
N PRO A 385 -13.96 48.55 -20.30
CA PRO A 385 -15.21 48.15 -19.65
C PRO A 385 -16.04 47.21 -20.53
N PHE A 386 -16.68 46.24 -19.89
CA PHE A 386 -17.65 45.36 -20.57
C PHE A 386 -18.98 46.04 -20.79
N PHE A 387 -19.44 46.83 -19.81
CA PHE A 387 -20.70 47.55 -19.83
C PHE A 387 -20.54 48.96 -20.41
N SER A 388 -21.62 49.49 -20.94
CA SER A 388 -21.67 50.89 -21.41
C SER A 388 -21.54 51.86 -20.24
N GLY A 389 -20.74 52.90 -20.39
CA GLY A 389 -20.45 53.90 -19.36
C GLY A 389 -19.78 55.14 -19.94
N PRO A 390 -19.14 55.95 -19.07
CA PRO A 390 -18.51 57.20 -19.53
C PRO A 390 -17.26 56.97 -20.40
N THR A 391 -16.65 55.80 -20.32
CA THR A 391 -15.49 55.40 -21.14
C THR A 391 -15.90 54.44 -22.25
N THR A 392 -15.10 54.39 -23.31
CA THR A 392 -15.34 53.50 -24.46
C THR A 392 -15.26 52.04 -24.01
N ARG A 393 -16.35 51.29 -24.15
CA ARG A 393 -16.40 49.89 -23.84
C ARG A 393 -15.71 49.05 -24.91
N MET A 394 -15.39 47.79 -24.58
CA MET A 394 -14.88 46.79 -25.54
C MET A 394 -15.89 46.55 -26.68
N THR A 395 -15.40 46.25 -27.87
CA THR A 395 -16.21 45.83 -29.01
C THR A 395 -16.74 44.41 -28.84
N LYS A 396 -17.64 43.97 -29.73
CA LYS A 396 -18.10 42.57 -29.74
C LYS A 396 -16.97 41.60 -30.07
N GLU A 397 -16.10 41.99 -30.97
CA GLU A 397 -14.94 41.23 -31.41
C GLU A 397 -13.95 41.08 -30.26
N GLU A 398 -13.57 42.14 -29.58
CA GLU A 398 -12.73 42.13 -28.40
C GLU A 398 -13.31 41.27 -27.27
N SER A 399 -14.63 41.36 -27.05
CA SER A 399 -15.33 40.52 -26.10
C SER A 399 -15.30 39.05 -26.51
N GLN A 400 -15.38 38.71 -27.77
CA GLN A 400 -15.33 37.35 -28.29
C GLN A 400 -13.91 36.76 -28.12
N GLU A 401 -12.88 37.54 -28.45
CA GLU A 401 -11.48 37.14 -28.25
C GLU A 401 -11.18 36.90 -26.78
N ALA A 402 -11.59 37.78 -25.87
CA ALA A 402 -11.42 37.62 -24.43
C ALA A 402 -12.12 36.35 -23.91
N ARG A 403 -13.35 36.07 -24.40
CA ARG A 403 -14.07 34.84 -24.00
C ARG A 403 -13.41 33.57 -24.55
N THR A 404 -12.78 33.62 -25.72
CA THR A 404 -12.00 32.51 -26.26
C THR A 404 -10.79 32.24 -25.37
N PHE A 405 -10.05 33.28 -24.97
CA PHE A 405 -8.95 33.17 -24.03
C PHE A 405 -9.41 32.61 -22.67
N ILE A 406 -10.54 33.09 -22.12
CA ILE A 406 -11.11 32.60 -20.87
C ILE A 406 -11.46 31.11 -20.97
N LYS A 407 -12.02 30.65 -22.07
CA LYS A 407 -12.35 29.25 -22.31
C LYS A 407 -11.13 28.33 -22.21
N ASP A 408 -9.98 28.80 -22.66
CA ASP A 408 -8.74 28.02 -22.70
C ASP A 408 -8.03 28.00 -21.33
N HIS A 409 -8.25 29.03 -20.49
CA HIS A 409 -7.51 29.22 -19.26
C HIS A 409 -8.33 29.15 -17.97
N PHE A 410 -9.66 29.14 -18.04
CA PHE A 410 -10.51 29.19 -16.84
C PHE A 410 -11.62 28.16 -16.88
N VAL A 411 -11.80 27.46 -15.78
CA VAL A 411 -12.98 26.62 -15.52
C VAL A 411 -13.63 27.07 -14.22
N PHE A 412 -14.96 27.00 -14.16
CA PHE A 412 -15.73 27.50 -13.04
C PHE A 412 -16.43 26.37 -12.31
N VAL A 413 -16.34 26.37 -10.98
CA VAL A 413 -17.11 25.48 -10.10
C VAL A 413 -18.35 26.25 -9.65
N GLU A 414 -19.53 25.76 -10.03
CA GLU A 414 -20.82 26.36 -9.71
C GLU A 414 -21.74 25.34 -9.05
N GLN A 415 -22.47 25.77 -8.02
CA GLN A 415 -23.53 25.00 -7.39
C GLN A 415 -24.89 25.54 -7.89
N ARG A 416 -25.53 24.80 -8.80
CA ARG A 416 -26.73 25.28 -9.52
C ARG A 416 -28.04 25.04 -8.77
N ASP A 417 -28.04 24.21 -7.74
CA ASP A 417 -29.22 23.89 -6.94
C ASP A 417 -29.49 24.86 -5.78
N GLY A 418 -28.63 25.87 -5.62
CA GLY A 418 -28.74 26.89 -4.57
C GLY A 418 -28.36 26.42 -3.18
N SER A 419 -27.85 25.19 -3.02
CA SER A 419 -27.29 24.70 -1.75
C SER A 419 -25.89 25.25 -1.51
N ALA A 420 -25.49 25.38 -0.25
CA ALA A 420 -24.08 25.68 0.08
C ALA A 420 -23.21 24.48 -0.29
N ILE A 421 -22.05 24.75 -0.89
CA ILE A 421 -21.09 23.69 -1.21
C ILE A 421 -20.28 23.33 0.03
N LYS A 422 -20.16 22.03 0.29
CA LYS A 422 -19.27 21.52 1.35
C LYS A 422 -17.83 21.57 0.88
N ILE A 423 -16.91 21.76 1.83
CA ILE A 423 -15.48 21.84 1.51
C ILE A 423 -14.98 20.57 0.81
N ASP A 424 -15.40 19.39 1.24
CA ASP A 424 -14.99 18.11 0.67
C ASP A 424 -15.45 17.98 -0.80
N ASP A 425 -16.69 18.37 -1.10
CA ASP A 425 -17.23 18.36 -2.47
C ASP A 425 -16.51 19.36 -3.37
N LEU A 426 -16.14 20.52 -2.83
CA LEU A 426 -15.36 21.52 -3.55
C LEU A 426 -13.96 21.01 -3.87
N LEU A 427 -13.26 20.43 -2.86
CA LEU A 427 -11.94 19.85 -3.03
C LEU A 427 -11.93 18.71 -4.05
N GLU A 428 -12.94 17.85 -4.03
CA GLU A 428 -13.04 16.77 -5.02
C GLU A 428 -13.25 17.32 -6.45
N ARG A 429 -14.13 18.31 -6.63
CA ARG A 429 -14.35 18.95 -7.94
C ARG A 429 -13.10 19.66 -8.44
N THR A 430 -12.39 20.37 -7.57
CA THR A 430 -11.14 21.06 -7.93
C THR A 430 -10.03 20.07 -8.24
N ARG A 431 -9.92 18.95 -7.49
CA ARG A 431 -9.00 17.86 -7.79
C ARG A 431 -9.24 17.29 -9.19
N LEU A 432 -10.50 17.02 -9.54
CA LEU A 432 -10.86 16.55 -10.87
C LEU A 432 -10.48 17.56 -11.98
N ALA A 433 -10.68 18.86 -11.73
CA ALA A 433 -10.27 19.92 -12.66
C ALA A 433 -8.73 19.95 -12.84
N VAL A 434 -7.98 19.82 -11.77
CA VAL A 434 -6.50 19.73 -11.83
C VAL A 434 -6.07 18.51 -12.63
N MET A 435 -6.60 17.32 -12.31
CA MET A 435 -6.17 16.07 -12.95
C MET A 435 -6.61 15.95 -14.41
N ARG A 436 -7.80 16.42 -14.75
CA ARG A 436 -8.37 16.23 -16.09
C ARG A 436 -8.07 17.39 -17.05
N LEU A 437 -8.02 18.62 -16.53
CA LEU A 437 -7.89 19.84 -17.32
C LEU A 437 -6.53 20.53 -17.14
N GLY A 438 -5.67 20.01 -16.26
CA GLY A 438 -4.33 20.55 -16.04
C GLY A 438 -4.31 21.89 -15.31
N CYS A 439 -5.35 22.22 -14.52
CA CYS A 439 -5.40 23.49 -13.78
C CYS A 439 -4.21 23.60 -12.82
N ARG A 440 -3.46 24.72 -12.89
CA ARG A 440 -2.32 25.02 -12.02
C ARG A 440 -2.68 25.88 -10.82
N GLY A 441 -3.77 26.65 -10.91
CA GLY A 441 -4.29 27.47 -9.83
C GLY A 441 -5.73 27.10 -9.49
N VAL A 442 -6.03 27.09 -8.20
CA VAL A 442 -7.40 26.99 -7.67
C VAL A 442 -7.68 28.25 -6.89
N VAL A 443 -8.80 28.92 -7.19
CA VAL A 443 -9.23 30.11 -6.51
C VAL A 443 -10.60 29.90 -5.88
N ILE A 444 -10.72 30.24 -4.59
CA ILE A 444 -11.94 30.17 -3.81
C ILE A 444 -12.24 31.59 -3.31
N ASP A 445 -13.33 32.19 -3.78
CA ASP A 445 -13.67 33.58 -3.47
C ASP A 445 -15.18 33.76 -3.24
N PRO A 446 -15.57 34.04 -1.98
CA PRO A 446 -14.78 33.98 -0.76
C PRO A 446 -14.95 32.63 -0.02
N TYR A 447 -13.97 32.30 0.82
CA TYR A 447 -13.95 31.07 1.60
C TYR A 447 -15.11 30.94 2.62
N ASN A 448 -15.61 32.05 3.17
CA ASN A 448 -16.68 32.06 4.18
C ASN A 448 -18.07 31.61 3.68
N TYR A 449 -18.25 31.40 2.38
CA TYR A 449 -19.46 30.82 1.79
C TYR A 449 -19.44 29.28 1.75
N ILE A 450 -18.33 28.67 2.13
CA ILE A 450 -18.21 27.22 2.16
C ILE A 450 -18.77 26.70 3.48
N GLU A 451 -19.66 25.72 3.40
CA GLU A 451 -20.15 25.02 4.58
C GLU A 451 -19.04 24.12 5.15
N THR A 452 -18.45 24.57 6.24
CA THR A 452 -17.61 23.66 7.05
C THR A 452 -18.53 22.79 7.87
N SER A 453 -18.41 21.48 7.72
CA SER A 453 -19.04 20.53 8.65
C SER A 453 -18.49 20.83 10.06
N LYS A 454 -19.21 21.65 10.82
CA LYS A 454 -19.02 21.69 12.27
C LYS A 454 -19.40 20.30 12.76
N GLY A 455 -18.37 19.49 13.08
CA GLY A 455 -18.62 18.31 13.89
C GLY A 455 -19.38 18.77 15.13
N ASP A 456 -20.48 18.08 15.44
CA ASP A 456 -21.22 18.21 16.67
C ASP A 456 -20.24 18.05 17.85
N LYS A 457 -19.66 19.16 18.27
CA LYS A 457 -19.15 19.34 19.61
C LYS A 457 -20.02 20.41 20.25
N GLU A 458 -21.20 19.97 20.63
CA GLU A 458 -21.90 20.61 21.72
C GLU A 458 -21.08 20.44 23.00
N HIS A 459 -20.78 21.56 23.61
CA HIS A 459 -20.46 21.89 25.02
C HIS A 459 -19.72 20.88 25.89
#